data_862822d49bdba3d2737c0f7cd07aa411
#
_entry.id   862822d49bdba3d2737c0f7cd07aa411
#
_cell.length_a   1.000
_cell.length_b   1.000
_cell.length_c   1.000
_cell.angle_alpha   90.00
_cell.angle_beta   90.00
_cell.angle_gamma   90.00
#
_symmetry.space_group_name_H-M   'P 1'
#
loop_
_entity.id
_entity.type
_entity.pdbx_description
1 polymer ?
#
loop_
_entity_poly.entity_id
_entity_poly.type
_entity_poly.pdbx_seq_one_letter_code
_entity_poly.pdbx_strand_id
1 'polypeptide(L)'
;MKIQTQEKLFNTLSIIVFAALAIFSGFLFEKLGHRFEDIKLGEVVIMVLSAYRLTRLVVYDRIFRLPRELVEAFPDIGFMVSIRSLLTCPWCAGVWASLVAFIFQYLIPYAVYLNLLLAMAGVASFILISIGRIGKSGGDGEKGEERVYGCE
;
A
#
# COMPACT_ATOMS: atom_id res chain seq x y z
N MET A 1 -24.41 -4.04 -19.64
CA MET A 1 -23.42 -3.52 -20.61
C MET A 1 -22.81 -2.18 -20.21
N LYS A 2 -23.55 -1.24 -19.61
CA LYS A 2 -23.01 0.07 -19.14
C LYS A 2 -22.00 -0.02 -17.99
N ILE A 3 -22.17 -0.94 -17.04
CA ILE A 3 -21.33 -1.08 -15.85
C ILE A 3 -19.89 -1.52 -16.22
N GLN A 4 -19.73 -2.50 -17.10
CA GLN A 4 -18.40 -2.96 -17.54
C GLN A 4 -17.61 -1.89 -18.31
N THR A 5 -18.28 -1.01 -19.01
CA THR A 5 -17.61 0.10 -19.72
C THR A 5 -17.14 1.16 -18.74
N GLN A 6 -17.92 1.41 -17.70
CA GLN A 6 -17.55 2.33 -16.62
C GLN A 6 -16.33 1.83 -15.82
N GLU A 7 -16.30 0.55 -15.45
CA GLU A 7 -15.17 -0.05 -14.73
C GLU A 7 -13.86 0.04 -15.53
N LYS A 8 -13.92 -0.25 -16.85
CA LYS A 8 -12.75 -0.13 -17.73
C LYS A 8 -12.28 1.31 -17.84
N LEU A 9 -13.18 2.27 -17.97
CA LEU A 9 -12.87 3.69 -18.06
C LEU A 9 -12.16 4.18 -16.79
N PHE A 10 -12.71 3.85 -15.62
CA PHE A 10 -12.13 4.26 -14.33
C PHE A 10 -10.79 3.57 -14.04
N ASN A 11 -10.63 2.31 -14.43
CA ASN A 11 -9.36 1.61 -14.28
C ASN A 11 -8.28 2.24 -15.18
N THR A 12 -8.62 2.57 -16.42
CA THR A 12 -7.71 3.29 -17.32
C THR A 12 -7.38 4.68 -16.80
N LEU A 13 -8.37 5.40 -16.26
CA LEU A 13 -8.16 6.71 -15.63
C LEU A 13 -7.20 6.61 -14.43
N SER A 14 -7.36 5.59 -13.58
CA SER A 14 -6.47 5.35 -12.44
C SER A 14 -5.02 5.13 -12.88
N ILE A 15 -4.79 4.39 -13.95
CA ILE A 15 -3.45 4.17 -14.53
C ILE A 15 -2.87 5.48 -15.04
N ILE A 16 -3.66 6.29 -15.76
CA ILE A 16 -3.22 7.58 -16.28
C ILE A 16 -2.85 8.54 -15.15
N VAL A 17 -3.69 8.61 -14.13
CA VAL A 17 -3.43 9.46 -12.94
C VAL A 17 -2.17 9.00 -12.22
N PHE A 18 -1.99 7.69 -12.03
CA PHE A 18 -0.77 7.15 -11.44
C PHE A 18 0.47 7.51 -12.25
N ALA A 19 0.44 7.30 -13.57
CA ALA A 19 1.55 7.62 -14.45
C ALA A 19 1.88 9.13 -14.42
N ALA A 20 0.87 9.99 -14.44
CA ALA A 20 1.05 11.43 -14.33
C ALA A 20 1.70 11.84 -12.99
N LEU A 21 1.24 11.27 -11.87
CA LEU A 21 1.82 11.52 -10.55
C LEU A 21 3.24 10.98 -10.43
N ALA A 22 3.53 9.82 -11.00
CA ALA A 22 4.88 9.24 -11.00
C ALA A 22 5.86 10.10 -11.80
N ILE A 23 5.47 10.57 -13.00
CA ILE A 23 6.26 11.47 -13.82
C ILE A 23 6.47 12.81 -13.10
N PHE A 24 5.40 13.37 -12.52
CA PHE A 24 5.45 14.63 -11.79
C PHE A 24 6.36 14.54 -10.56
N SER A 25 6.29 13.44 -9.79
CA SER A 25 7.16 13.24 -8.64
C SER A 25 8.63 13.06 -9.04
N GLY A 26 8.91 12.37 -10.15
CA GLY A 26 10.25 12.27 -10.71
C GLY A 26 10.80 13.62 -11.18
N PHE A 27 9.98 14.44 -11.84
CA PHE A 27 10.36 15.78 -12.24
C PHE A 27 10.67 16.68 -11.03
N LEU A 28 9.85 16.62 -9.98
CA LEU A 28 10.12 17.35 -8.74
C LEU A 28 11.39 16.88 -8.05
N PHE A 29 11.66 15.59 -8.04
CA PHE A 29 12.86 14.98 -7.48
C PHE A 29 14.13 15.58 -8.13
N GLU A 30 14.17 15.68 -9.45
CA GLU A 30 15.27 16.30 -10.17
C GLU A 30 15.37 17.81 -9.91
N LYS A 31 14.24 18.51 -9.82
CA LYS A 31 14.18 19.95 -9.51
C LYS A 31 14.71 20.29 -8.11
N LEU A 32 14.52 19.38 -7.15
CA LEU A 32 15.05 19.50 -5.79
C LEU A 32 16.56 19.21 -5.70
N GLY A 33 17.20 18.89 -6.82
CA GLY A 33 18.64 18.64 -6.89
C GLY A 33 19.07 17.23 -6.49
N HIS A 34 18.12 16.34 -6.31
CA HIS A 34 18.41 14.93 -6.06
C HIS A 34 18.74 14.22 -7.37
N ARG A 35 19.77 13.37 -7.37
CA ARG A 35 20.09 12.48 -8.49
C ARG A 35 19.80 11.03 -8.12
N PHE A 36 19.37 10.25 -9.08
CA PHE A 36 19.12 8.81 -8.86
C PHE A 36 20.41 8.05 -8.43
N GLU A 37 21.58 8.56 -8.80
CA GLU A 37 22.87 8.00 -8.41
C GLU A 37 23.20 8.17 -6.92
N ASP A 38 22.58 9.15 -6.26
CA ASP A 38 22.80 9.44 -4.84
C ASP A 38 21.92 8.58 -3.91
N ILE A 39 21.00 7.78 -4.46
CA ILE A 39 20.08 6.94 -3.68
C ILE A 39 20.85 5.82 -3.00
N LYS A 40 20.90 5.86 -1.68
CA LYS A 40 21.56 4.83 -0.88
C LYS A 40 20.67 3.59 -0.77
N LEU A 41 21.29 2.40 -0.80
CA LEU A 41 20.58 1.14 -0.66
C LEU A 41 19.68 1.09 0.61
N GLY A 42 20.13 1.69 1.70
CA GLY A 42 19.35 1.81 2.94
C GLY A 42 18.02 2.56 2.75
N GLU A 43 18.01 3.62 1.96
CA GLU A 43 16.80 4.40 1.66
C GLU A 43 15.80 3.57 0.84
N VAL A 44 16.30 2.80 -0.13
CA VAL A 44 15.48 1.88 -0.92
C VAL A 44 14.83 0.81 -0.02
N VAL A 45 15.59 0.23 0.90
CA VAL A 45 15.07 -0.76 1.86
C VAL A 45 13.98 -0.16 2.74
N ILE A 46 14.19 1.06 3.26
CA ILE A 46 13.20 1.78 4.07
C ILE A 46 11.93 2.01 3.25
N MET A 47 12.04 2.47 2.00
CA MET A 47 10.89 2.71 1.13
C MET A 47 10.11 1.42 0.84
N VAL A 48 10.80 0.32 0.55
CA VAL A 48 10.17 -0.98 0.28
C VAL A 48 9.41 -1.49 1.50
N LEU A 49 10.03 -1.44 2.69
CA LEU A 49 9.38 -1.86 3.94
C LEU A 49 8.21 -0.95 4.32
N SER A 50 8.36 0.34 4.10
CA SER A 50 7.28 1.33 4.31
C SER A 50 6.11 1.06 3.37
N ALA A 51 6.36 0.88 2.06
CA ALA A 51 5.35 0.54 1.08
C ALA A 51 4.63 -0.78 1.41
N TYR A 52 5.38 -1.79 1.83
CA TYR A 52 4.82 -3.07 2.29
C TYR A 52 3.87 -2.86 3.48
N ARG A 53 4.28 -2.07 4.49
CA ARG A 53 3.43 -1.81 5.66
C ARG A 53 2.20 -0.98 5.30
N LEU A 54 2.34 0.04 4.46
CA LEU A 54 1.22 0.83 3.95
C LEU A 54 0.20 -0.05 3.21
N THR A 55 0.67 -0.92 2.33
CA THR A 55 -0.20 -1.86 1.61
C THR A 55 -0.98 -2.74 2.59
N ARG A 56 -0.31 -3.26 3.61
CA ARG A 56 -0.99 -4.08 4.63
C ARG A 56 -1.99 -3.28 5.45
N LEU A 57 -1.65 -2.07 5.87
CA LEU A 57 -2.56 -1.17 6.57
C LEU A 57 -3.84 -0.92 5.77
N VAL A 58 -3.69 -0.63 4.48
CA VAL A 58 -4.83 -0.29 3.61
C VAL A 58 -5.70 -1.52 3.30
N VAL A 59 -5.07 -2.67 3.00
CA VAL A 59 -5.79 -3.86 2.50
C VAL A 59 -6.31 -4.73 3.64
N TYR A 60 -5.54 -4.91 4.73
CA TYR A 60 -5.82 -5.93 5.74
C TYR A 60 -6.17 -5.38 7.12
N ASP A 61 -5.67 -4.18 7.50
CA ASP A 61 -5.85 -3.69 8.85
C ASP A 61 -7.24 -3.06 9.08
N ARG A 62 -7.74 -3.17 10.31
CA ARG A 62 -9.05 -2.62 10.74
C ARG A 62 -9.15 -1.11 10.68
N ILE A 63 -8.01 -0.41 10.72
CA ILE A 63 -7.97 1.06 10.64
C ILE A 63 -8.65 1.56 9.36
N PHE A 64 -8.51 0.83 8.25
CA PHE A 64 -9.13 1.14 6.97
C PHE A 64 -10.50 0.45 6.75
N ARG A 65 -11.10 -0.11 7.80
CA ARG A 65 -12.45 -0.69 7.73
C ARG A 65 -13.50 0.39 7.47
N LEU A 66 -13.41 1.52 8.17
CA LEU A 66 -14.33 2.65 7.98
C LEU A 66 -14.35 3.19 6.55
N PRO A 67 -13.21 3.54 5.91
CA PRO A 67 -13.20 3.92 4.49
C PRO A 67 -13.77 2.85 3.56
N ARG A 68 -13.54 1.55 3.84
CA ARG A 68 -14.11 0.45 3.04
C ARG A 68 -15.61 0.37 3.17
N GLU A 69 -16.14 0.45 4.38
CA GLU A 69 -17.60 0.46 4.63
C GLU A 69 -18.27 1.70 3.99
N LEU A 70 -17.60 2.86 4.01
CA LEU A 70 -18.07 4.06 3.32
C LEU A 70 -18.15 3.86 1.79
N VAL A 71 -17.14 3.24 1.20
CA VAL A 71 -17.13 2.93 -0.24
C VAL A 71 -18.20 1.88 -0.59
N GLU A 72 -18.48 0.93 0.31
CA GLU A 72 -19.53 -0.06 0.14
C GLU A 72 -20.94 0.52 0.29
N ALA A 73 -21.10 1.59 1.08
CA ALA A 73 -22.38 2.27 1.28
C ALA A 73 -22.85 3.07 0.06
N PHE A 74 -21.96 3.39 -0.89
CA PHE A 74 -22.28 4.16 -2.11
C PHE A 74 -21.93 3.38 -3.40
N PRO A 75 -22.63 2.27 -3.67
CA PRO A 75 -22.28 1.38 -4.79
C PRO A 75 -22.54 1.97 -6.18
N ASP A 76 -23.38 3.01 -6.28
CA ASP A 76 -23.86 3.55 -7.55
C ASP A 76 -22.91 4.56 -8.21
N ILE A 77 -21.86 4.98 -7.52
CA ILE A 77 -20.88 5.92 -8.06
C ILE A 77 -19.73 5.13 -8.66
N GLY A 78 -19.58 5.16 -9.99
CA GLY A 78 -18.54 4.41 -10.71
C GLY A 78 -17.10 4.66 -10.21
N PHE A 79 -16.84 5.83 -9.61
CA PHE A 79 -15.59 6.13 -8.94
C PHE A 79 -15.38 5.28 -7.67
N MET A 80 -16.42 5.02 -6.89
CA MET A 80 -16.36 4.18 -5.68
C MET A 80 -16.05 2.71 -5.99
N VAL A 81 -16.52 2.21 -7.13
CA VAL A 81 -16.20 0.85 -7.61
C VAL A 81 -14.68 0.71 -7.87
N SER A 82 -14.06 1.72 -8.47
CA SER A 82 -12.61 1.72 -8.70
C SER A 82 -11.81 1.81 -7.41
N ILE A 83 -12.22 2.65 -6.45
CA ILE A 83 -11.59 2.75 -5.13
C ILE A 83 -11.72 1.42 -4.38
N ARG A 84 -12.89 0.78 -4.43
CA ARG A 84 -13.10 -0.53 -3.84
C ARG A 84 -12.14 -1.57 -4.44
N SER A 85 -12.03 -1.63 -5.76
CA SER A 85 -11.10 -2.52 -6.45
C SER A 85 -9.65 -2.26 -6.06
N LEU A 86 -9.28 -0.98 -5.91
CA LEU A 86 -7.94 -0.58 -5.47
C LEU A 86 -7.66 -1.01 -4.02
N LEU A 87 -8.61 -0.79 -3.11
CA LEU A 87 -8.48 -1.10 -1.69
C LEU A 87 -8.50 -2.60 -1.39
N THR A 88 -9.11 -3.41 -2.25
CA THR A 88 -9.18 -4.87 -2.10
C THR A 88 -8.06 -5.61 -2.83
N CYS A 89 -7.41 -4.97 -3.81
CA CYS A 89 -6.33 -5.57 -4.58
C CYS A 89 -4.96 -5.21 -3.98
N PRO A 90 -4.23 -6.15 -3.34
CA PRO A 90 -2.93 -5.85 -2.73
C PRO A 90 -1.86 -5.41 -3.74
N TRP A 91 -1.94 -5.88 -4.98
CA TRP A 91 -1.04 -5.47 -6.06
C TRP A 91 -1.26 -4.00 -6.47
N CYS A 92 -2.52 -3.60 -6.64
CA CYS A 92 -2.86 -2.22 -6.97
C CYS A 92 -2.50 -1.28 -5.82
N ALA A 93 -2.87 -1.65 -4.58
CA ALA A 93 -2.54 -0.87 -3.40
C ALA A 93 -1.01 -0.75 -3.19
N GLY A 94 -0.24 -1.81 -3.50
CA GLY A 94 1.21 -1.82 -3.40
C GLY A 94 1.88 -0.80 -4.32
N VAL A 95 1.41 -0.67 -5.55
CA VAL A 95 1.94 0.33 -6.50
C VAL A 95 1.71 1.76 -6.01
N TRP A 96 0.51 2.06 -5.50
CA TRP A 96 0.20 3.36 -4.92
C TRP A 96 0.97 3.62 -3.62
N ALA A 97 1.11 2.60 -2.77
CA ALA A 97 1.90 2.69 -1.55
C ALA A 97 3.38 2.99 -1.82
N SER A 98 3.94 2.42 -2.90
CA SER A 98 5.32 2.71 -3.33
C SER A 98 5.50 4.15 -3.76
N LEU A 99 4.53 4.71 -4.49
CA LEU A 99 4.54 6.12 -4.89
C LEU A 99 4.46 7.05 -3.66
N VAL A 100 3.58 6.73 -2.70
CA VAL A 100 3.46 7.48 -1.45
C VAL A 100 4.76 7.42 -0.63
N ALA A 101 5.38 6.23 -0.52
CA ALA A 101 6.65 6.07 0.18
C ALA A 101 7.77 6.89 -0.47
N PHE A 102 7.82 6.95 -1.82
CA PHE A 102 8.76 7.78 -2.56
C PHE A 102 8.54 9.27 -2.30
N ILE A 103 7.31 9.74 -2.36
CA ILE A 103 6.94 11.13 -2.08
C ILE A 103 7.33 11.50 -0.64
N PHE A 104 7.05 10.64 0.33
CA PHE A 104 7.41 10.86 1.72
C PHE A 104 8.93 10.89 1.95
N GLN A 105 9.69 10.13 1.16
CA GLN A 105 11.13 10.08 1.30
C GLN A 105 11.82 11.36 0.80
N TYR A 106 11.36 11.91 -0.33
CA TYR A 106 12.12 12.92 -1.06
C TYR A 106 11.42 14.27 -1.20
N LEU A 107 10.09 14.29 -1.24
CA LEU A 107 9.34 15.51 -1.53
C LEU A 107 8.86 16.23 -0.27
N ILE A 108 8.65 15.52 0.83
CA ILE A 108 8.12 16.09 2.07
C ILE A 108 9.19 16.01 3.16
N PRO A 109 9.79 17.14 3.55
CA PRO A 109 10.72 17.16 4.69
C PRO A 109 9.99 16.63 5.92
N TYR A 110 10.48 16.06 6.88
CA TYR A 110 9.86 15.41 8.05
C TYR A 110 9.08 14.13 7.79
N ALA A 111 8.54 13.87 6.60
CA ALA A 111 7.85 12.60 6.30
C ALA A 111 8.81 11.40 6.23
N VAL A 112 10.10 11.64 6.15
CA VAL A 112 11.15 10.62 6.30
C VAL A 112 11.01 9.87 7.63
N TYR A 113 10.67 10.58 8.73
CA TYR A 113 10.44 9.94 10.03
C TYR A 113 9.21 9.01 10.00
N LEU A 114 8.15 9.42 9.30
CA LEU A 114 6.97 8.57 9.12
C LEU A 114 7.31 7.33 8.30
N ASN A 115 8.10 7.49 7.25
CA ASN A 115 8.60 6.39 6.43
C ASN A 115 9.42 5.39 7.27
N LEU A 116 10.29 5.91 8.14
CA LEU A 116 11.08 5.09 9.04
C LEU A 116 10.21 4.32 10.04
N LEU A 117 9.20 4.98 10.65
CA LEU A 117 8.26 4.32 11.55
C LEU A 117 7.47 3.21 10.84
N LEU A 118 7.01 3.48 9.62
CA LEU A 118 6.32 2.48 8.81
C LEU A 118 7.24 1.31 8.45
N ALA A 119 8.51 1.58 8.13
CA ALA A 119 9.50 0.54 7.84
C ALA A 119 9.76 -0.36 9.06
N MET A 120 9.92 0.23 10.24
CA MET A 120 10.07 -0.52 11.50
C MET A 120 8.85 -1.40 11.78
N ALA A 121 7.64 -0.85 11.63
CA ALA A 121 6.39 -1.61 11.76
C ALA A 121 6.26 -2.70 10.67
N GLY A 122 6.82 -2.47 9.49
CA GLY A 122 6.89 -3.44 8.39
C GLY A 122 7.75 -4.65 8.76
N VAL A 123 8.95 -4.41 9.28
CA VAL A 123 9.85 -5.48 9.78
C VAL A 123 9.18 -6.29 10.88
N ALA A 124 8.60 -5.62 11.89
CA ALA A 124 7.90 -6.30 12.98
C ALA A 124 6.77 -7.20 12.46
N SER A 125 5.98 -6.71 11.52
CA SER A 125 4.90 -7.48 10.90
C SER A 125 5.43 -8.68 10.12
N PHE A 126 6.53 -8.52 9.38
CA PHE A 126 7.16 -9.59 8.63
C PHE A 126 7.70 -10.70 9.55
N ILE A 127 8.35 -10.33 10.66
CA ILE A 127 8.86 -11.27 11.66
C ILE A 127 7.71 -12.07 12.28
N LEU A 128 6.64 -11.40 12.69
CA LEU A 128 5.46 -12.07 13.30
C LEU A 128 4.84 -13.10 12.36
N ILE A 129 4.70 -12.77 11.07
CA ILE A 129 4.16 -13.69 10.06
C ILE A 129 5.10 -14.87 9.84
N SER A 130 6.41 -14.62 9.78
CA SER A 130 7.42 -15.66 9.56
C SER A 130 7.45 -16.65 10.73
N ILE A 131 7.42 -16.15 11.97
CA ILE A 131 7.36 -17.00 13.17
C ILE A 131 6.06 -17.80 13.21
N GLY A 132 4.91 -17.18 12.89
CA GLY A 132 3.62 -17.87 12.84
C GLY A 132 3.57 -19.01 11.82
N ARG A 133 4.29 -18.89 10.70
CA ARG A 133 4.40 -19.96 9.70
C ARG A 133 5.33 -21.09 10.15
N ILE A 134 6.45 -20.78 10.79
CA ILE A 134 7.42 -21.77 11.29
C ILE A 134 6.80 -22.57 12.44
N GLY A 135 6.05 -21.92 13.33
CA GLY A 135 5.35 -22.60 14.43
C GLY A 135 4.29 -23.61 13.98
N LYS A 136 3.68 -23.41 12.79
CA LYS A 136 2.72 -24.35 12.19
C LYS A 136 3.37 -25.56 11.54
N SER A 137 4.62 -25.48 11.13
CA SER A 137 5.33 -26.62 10.53
C SER A 137 5.79 -27.68 11.54
N GLY A 138 5.65 -27.39 12.84
CA GLY A 138 6.14 -28.26 13.92
C GLY A 138 5.06 -28.87 14.83
N GLY A 139 3.76 -28.72 14.53
CA GLY A 139 2.69 -29.25 15.38
C GLY A 139 1.37 -29.42 14.66
N ASP A 140 0.92 -30.66 14.54
CA ASP A 140 -0.43 -31.03 14.13
C ASP A 140 -1.47 -30.29 14.98
N GLY A 141 -2.44 -29.59 14.34
CA GLY A 141 -3.57 -29.01 15.08
C GLY A 141 -4.27 -27.82 14.46
N GLU A 142 -5.15 -28.12 13.65
CA GLU A 142 -6.32 -27.54 13.01
C GLU A 142 -7.19 -26.53 13.81
N LYS A 143 -6.68 -25.67 14.66
CA LYS A 143 -7.54 -24.69 15.37
C LYS A 143 -6.92 -23.31 15.63
N GLY A 144 -5.81 -22.93 14.97
CA GLY A 144 -5.10 -21.68 15.24
C GLY A 144 -5.18 -20.59 14.15
N GLU A 145 -5.86 -20.86 13.02
CA GLU A 145 -5.73 -20.01 11.83
C GLU A 145 -6.52 -18.70 11.89
N GLU A 146 -7.62 -18.69 12.62
CA GLU A 146 -8.51 -17.52 12.70
C GLU A 146 -8.02 -16.39 13.63
N ARG A 147 -7.13 -16.67 14.59
CA ARG A 147 -6.74 -15.69 15.61
C ARG A 147 -5.56 -14.81 15.28
N VAL A 148 -4.77 -15.14 14.26
CA VAL A 148 -3.57 -14.34 13.92
C VAL A 148 -3.88 -13.30 12.83
N TYR A 149 -4.93 -13.51 12.05
CA TYR A 149 -5.34 -12.61 10.97
C TYR A 149 -6.69 -11.92 11.21
N GLY A 150 -7.44 -12.38 12.18
CA GLY A 150 -8.71 -11.83 12.59
C GLY A 150 -8.61 -11.29 14.00
N CYS A 151 -8.36 -10.03 14.16
CA CYS A 151 -8.99 -9.32 15.25
C CYS A 151 -10.47 -9.22 14.88
N GLU A 152 -11.34 -10.07 15.39
CA GLU A 152 -12.77 -9.84 15.44
C GLU A 152 -13.10 -8.54 16.19
#